data_79184566d44abaa47c59c3ee35221a7a
#
_entry.id   79184566d44abaa47c59c3ee35221a7a
#
_cell.length_a   1.000
_cell.length_b   1.000
_cell.length_c   1.000
_cell.angle_alpha   90.00
_cell.angle_beta   90.00
_cell.angle_gamma   90.00
#
_symmetry.space_group_name_H-M   'P 1'
#
loop_
_entity.id
_entity.type
_entity.pdbx_description
1 polymer ?
#
loop_
_entity_poly.entity_id
_entity_poly.type
_entity_poly.pdbx_seq_one_letter_code
_entity_poly.pdbx_strand_id
1 'polypeptide(L)'
;MTVTRRVVHYVDSDTFGGSEEAALHLMASLDHSRWEPVLLHHPDPGIARLVLEATRLGIRARAVPGWGGGRLAGTIPIWRALRAERPAVFHAHLSWPFACKHGVRAAWLARVPAIVGTAQLYLAPERGRRPPLVLRLYRRIIAVSEEVRRRYESELHVPGGRLVVARNAIRVPGAPPTADSALRATLVDGRPDYVVITPARLHAQKGHTYLLQAAAQVPDATFVFAGDGPLRMALEAEARRLGVAVRCVFLGQRSDVPALLAAADLFVLPSLFEGLPVSVLEAMAAGRPVVATAIGGTDEAVTSEETGLLVAPRDPAALASAIRRLQADPALARRLAAAARGRVERDFSSEATARQVMVIYDQVLVEAGLAHGA
;
A
#
# COMPACT_ATOMS: atom_id res chain seq x y z
N MET A 1 -17.78 27.02 17.79
CA MET A 1 -16.42 26.46 17.54
C MET A 1 -16.52 24.95 17.44
N THR A 2 -16.28 24.38 16.28
CA THR A 2 -16.25 22.92 16.10
C THR A 2 -15.10 22.34 16.92
N VAL A 3 -15.40 21.44 17.86
CA VAL A 3 -14.38 20.78 18.68
C VAL A 3 -13.61 19.79 17.78
N THR A 4 -12.32 20.06 17.57
CA THR A 4 -11.43 19.13 16.84
C THR A 4 -11.35 17.80 17.58
N ARG A 5 -11.69 16.72 16.89
CA ARG A 5 -11.68 15.35 17.45
C ARG A 5 -10.35 14.66 17.13
N ARG A 6 -9.78 13.99 18.13
CA ARG A 6 -8.55 13.24 17.92
C ARG A 6 -8.83 11.85 17.35
N VAL A 7 -8.09 11.49 16.31
CA VAL A 7 -8.02 10.12 15.80
C VAL A 7 -6.60 9.57 15.96
N VAL A 8 -6.47 8.45 16.66
CA VAL A 8 -5.19 7.74 16.77
C VAL A 8 -5.11 6.69 15.68
N HIS A 9 -4.18 6.87 14.75
CA HIS A 9 -3.81 5.87 13.75
C HIS A 9 -2.73 4.97 14.32
N TYR A 10 -2.96 3.66 14.31
CA TYR A 10 -2.05 2.68 14.88
C TYR A 10 -1.48 1.76 13.79
N VAL A 11 -0.16 1.69 13.75
CA VAL A 11 0.62 0.84 12.85
C VAL A 11 1.50 -0.07 13.70
N ASP A 12 1.40 -1.39 13.48
CA ASP A 12 2.22 -2.40 14.16
C ASP A 12 3.21 -3.11 13.21
N SER A 13 3.59 -2.45 12.13
CA SER A 13 4.55 -2.93 11.14
C SER A 13 5.99 -2.65 11.60
N ASP A 14 6.90 -3.47 11.15
CA ASP A 14 8.36 -3.35 11.32
C ASP A 14 9.07 -2.86 10.05
N THR A 15 8.32 -2.62 8.98
CA THR A 15 8.84 -2.18 7.68
C THR A 15 7.93 -1.11 7.07
N PHE A 16 8.53 -0.15 6.36
CA PHE A 16 7.79 0.82 5.57
C PHE A 16 7.46 0.24 4.19
N GLY A 17 6.19 0.21 3.83
CA GLY A 17 5.69 -0.30 2.56
C GLY A 17 4.38 0.40 2.16
N GLY A 18 3.66 -0.17 1.19
CA GLY A 18 2.45 0.45 0.64
C GLY A 18 1.31 0.64 1.66
N SER A 19 1.22 -0.20 2.70
CA SER A 19 0.22 -0.04 3.78
C SER A 19 0.51 1.18 4.65
N GLU A 20 1.77 1.42 4.97
CA GLU A 20 2.25 2.56 5.76
C GLU A 20 2.13 3.86 4.96
N GLU A 21 2.43 3.78 3.66
CA GLU A 21 2.28 4.89 2.72
C GLU A 21 0.82 5.28 2.53
N ALA A 22 -0.10 4.32 2.37
CA ALA A 22 -1.53 4.57 2.31
C ALA A 22 -2.06 5.19 3.62
N ALA A 23 -1.57 4.73 4.78
CA ALA A 23 -1.91 5.32 6.07
C ALA A 23 -1.45 6.78 6.17
N LEU A 24 -0.24 7.08 5.67
CA LEU A 24 0.33 8.43 5.65
C LEU A 24 -0.50 9.35 4.74
N HIS A 25 -0.83 8.91 3.53
CA HIS A 25 -1.69 9.66 2.60
C HIS A 25 -3.06 9.97 3.22
N LEU A 26 -3.69 8.99 3.87
CA LEU A 26 -4.95 9.20 4.57
C LEU A 26 -4.82 10.25 5.66
N MET A 27 -3.85 10.10 6.57
CA MET A 27 -3.64 11.04 7.69
C MET A 27 -3.39 12.48 7.19
N ALA A 28 -2.59 12.63 6.13
CA ALA A 28 -2.25 13.93 5.54
C ALA A 28 -3.44 14.61 4.86
N SER A 29 -4.43 13.82 4.39
CA SER A 29 -5.59 14.32 3.64
C SER A 29 -6.86 14.47 4.49
N LEU A 30 -6.80 14.17 5.79
CA LEU A 30 -7.90 14.47 6.70
C LEU A 30 -8.10 16.00 6.82
N ASP A 31 -9.33 16.43 7.05
CA ASP A 31 -9.60 17.81 7.45
C ASP A 31 -9.11 18.06 8.88
N HIS A 32 -7.94 18.64 9.02
CA HIS A 32 -7.28 18.87 10.30
C HIS A 32 -8.01 19.91 11.19
N SER A 33 -8.97 20.66 10.66
CA SER A 33 -9.86 21.51 11.47
C SER A 33 -10.89 20.69 12.25
N ARG A 34 -11.22 19.48 11.76
CA ARG A 34 -12.19 18.55 12.36
C ARG A 34 -11.53 17.36 13.05
N TRP A 35 -10.40 16.88 12.50
CA TRP A 35 -9.73 15.66 12.93
C TRP A 35 -8.24 15.91 13.19
N GLU A 36 -7.79 15.70 14.42
CA GLU A 36 -6.37 15.74 14.78
C GLU A 36 -5.78 14.31 14.66
N PRO A 37 -5.03 13.98 13.60
CA PRO A 37 -4.39 12.68 13.49
C PRO A 37 -3.17 12.59 14.40
N VAL A 38 -3.03 11.44 15.08
CA VAL A 38 -1.86 11.07 15.87
C VAL A 38 -1.41 9.69 15.42
N LEU A 39 -0.17 9.56 14.99
CA LEU A 39 0.44 8.27 14.65
C LEU A 39 0.95 7.59 15.93
N LEU A 40 0.45 6.41 16.23
CA LEU A 40 0.95 5.54 17.29
C LEU A 40 1.66 4.35 16.66
N HIS A 41 2.92 4.12 17.01
CA HIS A 41 3.75 3.11 16.38
C HIS A 41 4.72 2.44 17.36
N HIS A 42 5.29 1.30 16.98
CA HIS A 42 6.42 0.71 17.71
C HIS A 42 7.74 1.38 17.29
N PRO A 43 8.75 1.46 18.18
CA PRO A 43 10.05 2.04 17.87
C PRO A 43 10.89 1.01 17.09
N ASP A 44 10.60 0.86 15.80
CA ASP A 44 11.35 -0.01 14.89
C ASP A 44 12.09 0.82 13.84
N PRO A 45 13.38 0.55 13.57
CA PRO A 45 14.15 1.24 12.52
C PRO A 45 13.53 1.13 11.13
N GLY A 46 12.85 0.01 10.81
CA GLY A 46 12.24 -0.23 9.51
C GLY A 46 11.10 0.72 9.17
N ILE A 47 10.47 1.37 10.18
CA ILE A 47 9.41 2.38 9.96
C ILE A 47 9.89 3.82 10.23
N ALA A 48 11.19 4.05 10.39
CA ALA A 48 11.73 5.40 10.64
C ALA A 48 11.30 6.41 9.55
N ARG A 49 11.17 5.96 8.29
CA ARG A 49 10.67 6.77 7.18
C ARG A 49 9.21 7.21 7.43
N LEU A 50 8.33 6.33 7.90
CA LEU A 50 6.94 6.68 8.21
C LEU A 50 6.88 7.80 9.26
N VAL A 51 7.68 7.67 10.33
CA VAL A 51 7.75 8.65 11.42
C VAL A 51 8.27 10.00 10.91
N LEU A 52 9.32 9.97 10.10
CA LEU A 52 9.91 11.18 9.51
C LEU A 52 8.90 11.92 8.61
N GLU A 53 8.25 11.21 7.69
CA GLU A 53 7.27 11.81 6.77
C GLU A 53 6.03 12.30 7.52
N ALA A 54 5.52 11.55 8.50
CA ALA A 54 4.42 12.01 9.35
C ALA A 54 4.77 13.33 10.06
N THR A 55 6.00 13.42 10.62
CA THR A 55 6.47 14.64 11.30
C THR A 55 6.60 15.81 10.32
N ARG A 56 7.10 15.60 9.11
CA ARG A 56 7.16 16.63 8.05
C ARG A 56 5.80 17.18 7.66
N LEU A 57 4.77 16.33 7.74
CA LEU A 57 3.36 16.70 7.47
C LEU A 57 2.66 17.31 8.70
N GLY A 58 3.39 17.58 9.80
CA GLY A 58 2.83 18.13 11.03
C GLY A 58 1.99 17.12 11.83
N ILE A 59 2.06 15.83 11.51
CA ILE A 59 1.36 14.76 12.23
C ILE A 59 2.22 14.33 13.40
N ARG A 60 1.66 14.42 14.61
CA ARG A 60 2.35 13.99 15.81
C ARG A 60 2.51 12.48 15.85
N ALA A 61 3.77 12.00 15.90
CA ALA A 61 4.11 10.59 16.06
C ALA A 61 4.47 10.30 17.51
N ARG A 62 4.00 9.17 18.04
CA ARG A 62 4.27 8.68 19.38
C ARG A 62 4.67 7.22 19.36
N ALA A 63 5.89 6.95 19.77
CA ALA A 63 6.37 5.59 19.96
C ALA A 63 5.74 4.96 21.23
N VAL A 64 5.37 3.68 21.11
CA VAL A 64 4.96 2.84 22.23
C VAL A 64 5.85 1.61 22.29
N PRO A 65 6.38 1.23 23.47
CA PRO A 65 7.14 0.01 23.59
C PRO A 65 6.28 -1.18 23.10
N GLY A 66 6.86 -2.03 22.26
CA GLY A 66 6.14 -3.13 21.64
C GLY A 66 6.84 -4.47 21.82
N TRP A 67 6.26 -5.51 21.29
CA TRP A 67 6.75 -6.81 20.85
C TRP A 67 7.73 -7.57 21.80
N GLY A 68 7.55 -7.62 23.04
CA GLY A 68 8.38 -8.45 23.92
C GLY A 68 7.65 -8.86 25.17
N GLY A 69 7.19 -10.09 25.21
CA GLY A 69 6.51 -10.63 26.38
C GLY A 69 4.99 -10.60 26.29
N GLY A 70 4.38 -11.69 26.45
CA GLY A 70 2.95 -12.05 26.54
C GLY A 70 1.85 -11.05 26.23
N ARG A 71 0.62 -11.51 26.22
CA ARG A 71 -0.56 -10.71 25.81
C ARG A 71 -0.73 -9.37 26.54
N LEU A 72 -0.27 -9.26 27.79
CA LEU A 72 -0.41 -8.04 28.61
C LEU A 72 0.72 -7.03 28.32
N ALA A 73 1.95 -7.49 28.15
CA ALA A 73 3.12 -6.63 27.96
C ALA A 73 3.01 -5.74 26.70
N GLY A 74 2.47 -6.27 25.60
CA GLY A 74 2.21 -5.48 24.39
C GLY A 74 0.98 -4.59 24.46
N THR A 75 0.00 -4.88 25.35
CA THR A 75 -1.27 -4.14 25.40
C THR A 75 -1.21 -2.94 26.37
N ILE A 76 -0.52 -3.07 27.51
CA ILE A 76 -0.50 -2.04 28.56
C ILE A 76 0.12 -0.70 28.10
N PRO A 77 1.28 -0.68 27.40
CA PRO A 77 1.85 0.57 26.92
C PRO A 77 0.94 1.33 25.97
N ILE A 78 0.28 0.60 25.06
CA ILE A 78 -0.67 1.17 24.10
C ILE A 78 -1.91 1.70 24.85
N TRP A 79 -2.42 0.94 25.82
CA TRP A 79 -3.55 1.38 26.67
C TRP A 79 -3.23 2.67 27.41
N ARG A 80 -2.02 2.79 28.02
CA ARG A 80 -1.59 4.02 28.69
C ARG A 80 -1.51 5.19 27.72
N ALA A 81 -0.98 4.96 26.51
CA ALA A 81 -0.92 5.98 25.47
C ALA A 81 -2.33 6.46 25.08
N LEU A 82 -3.27 5.54 24.82
CA LEU A 82 -4.64 5.86 24.46
C LEU A 82 -5.41 6.59 25.59
N ARG A 83 -5.17 6.21 26.86
CA ARG A 83 -5.75 6.93 28.00
C ARG A 83 -5.24 8.39 28.10
N ALA A 84 -4.00 8.63 27.75
CA ALA A 84 -3.43 9.99 27.71
C ALA A 84 -3.96 10.79 26.50
N GLU A 85 -4.03 10.15 25.32
CA GLU A 85 -4.48 10.78 24.07
C GLU A 85 -6.00 11.06 24.07
N ARG A 86 -6.79 10.23 24.71
CA ARG A 86 -8.28 10.30 24.75
C ARG A 86 -8.89 10.44 23.35
N PRO A 87 -8.56 9.57 22.40
CA PRO A 87 -9.06 9.71 21.05
C PRO A 87 -10.57 9.44 20.98
N ALA A 88 -11.26 10.14 20.06
CA ALA A 88 -12.62 9.82 19.68
C ALA A 88 -12.66 8.54 18.81
N VAL A 89 -11.63 8.35 17.96
CA VAL A 89 -11.49 7.18 17.09
C VAL A 89 -10.10 6.56 17.26
N PHE A 90 -10.05 5.25 17.36
CA PHE A 90 -8.85 4.44 17.18
C PHE A 90 -8.93 3.75 15.83
N HIS A 91 -7.98 4.05 14.94
CA HIS A 91 -7.91 3.50 13.59
C HIS A 91 -6.68 2.61 13.43
N ALA A 92 -6.87 1.30 13.33
CA ALA A 92 -5.81 0.33 13.12
C ALA A 92 -5.57 0.08 11.62
N HIS A 93 -4.31 0.13 11.19
CA HIS A 93 -3.93 -0.21 9.82
C HIS A 93 -3.47 -1.67 9.75
N LEU A 94 -4.33 -2.54 9.24
CA LEU A 94 -4.13 -3.99 9.21
C LEU A 94 -3.35 -4.37 7.95
N SER A 95 -2.04 -4.51 8.06
CA SER A 95 -1.20 -5.06 6.97
C SER A 95 -1.59 -6.49 6.58
N TRP A 96 -2.22 -7.23 7.53
CA TRP A 96 -2.81 -8.56 7.35
C TRP A 96 -3.90 -8.78 8.42
N PRO A 97 -4.82 -9.78 8.29
CA PRO A 97 -6.00 -9.91 9.15
C PRO A 97 -5.73 -10.07 10.65
N PHE A 98 -4.53 -10.49 11.04
CA PHE A 98 -4.15 -10.72 12.43
C PHE A 98 -3.28 -9.60 13.02
N ALA A 99 -3.01 -8.54 12.26
CA ALA A 99 -2.26 -7.38 12.69
C ALA A 99 -3.01 -6.57 13.76
N CYS A 100 -2.33 -5.67 14.44
CA CYS A 100 -2.86 -4.69 15.38
C CYS A 100 -3.63 -5.26 16.59
N LYS A 101 -3.54 -6.56 16.87
CA LYS A 101 -4.33 -7.23 17.92
C LYS A 101 -4.14 -6.62 19.33
N HIS A 102 -2.93 -6.15 19.65
CA HIS A 102 -2.63 -5.51 20.94
C HIS A 102 -3.22 -4.10 20.99
N GLY A 103 -3.12 -3.33 19.88
CA GLY A 103 -3.71 -2.01 19.75
C GLY A 103 -5.22 -2.01 19.91
N VAL A 104 -5.89 -2.94 19.23
CA VAL A 104 -7.36 -3.06 19.29
C VAL A 104 -7.85 -3.45 20.67
N ARG A 105 -7.17 -4.39 21.35
CA ARG A 105 -7.49 -4.74 22.75
C ARG A 105 -7.27 -3.56 23.68
N ALA A 106 -6.18 -2.82 23.50
CA ALA A 106 -5.87 -1.63 24.27
C ALA A 106 -6.94 -0.54 24.09
N ALA A 107 -7.40 -0.32 22.85
CA ALA A 107 -8.46 0.64 22.54
C ALA A 107 -9.78 0.24 23.21
N TRP A 108 -10.15 -1.04 23.16
CA TRP A 108 -11.33 -1.55 23.86
C TRP A 108 -11.23 -1.36 25.38
N LEU A 109 -10.10 -1.72 26.00
CA LEU A 109 -9.85 -1.53 27.44
C LEU A 109 -9.80 -0.06 27.84
N ALA A 110 -9.30 0.82 26.96
CA ALA A 110 -9.30 2.27 27.17
C ALA A 110 -10.69 2.89 26.99
N ARG A 111 -11.68 2.12 26.56
CA ARG A 111 -13.05 2.56 26.25
C ARG A 111 -13.05 3.65 25.16
N VAL A 112 -12.20 3.49 24.15
CA VAL A 112 -12.26 4.39 22.97
C VAL A 112 -13.63 4.25 22.29
N PRO A 113 -14.34 5.34 22.02
CA PRO A 113 -15.73 5.30 21.55
C PRO A 113 -15.92 4.53 20.25
N ALA A 114 -14.99 4.71 19.31
CA ALA A 114 -15.03 4.04 18.01
C ALA A 114 -13.70 3.36 17.67
N ILE A 115 -13.77 2.08 17.32
CA ILE A 115 -12.62 1.30 16.85
C ILE A 115 -12.88 0.96 15.38
N VAL A 116 -12.03 1.49 14.49
CA VAL A 116 -12.07 1.29 13.05
C VAL A 116 -10.78 0.59 12.61
N GLY A 117 -10.83 -0.22 11.57
CA GLY A 117 -9.65 -0.83 10.97
C GLY A 117 -9.65 -0.65 9.46
N THR A 118 -8.48 -0.42 8.85
CA THR A 118 -8.29 -0.54 7.40
C THR A 118 -7.58 -1.85 7.09
N ALA A 119 -8.24 -2.73 6.35
CA ALA A 119 -7.73 -4.01 5.88
C ALA A 119 -7.01 -3.81 4.57
N GLN A 120 -5.66 -3.83 4.61
CA GLN A 120 -4.79 -3.59 3.45
C GLN A 120 -4.61 -4.83 2.58
N LEU A 121 -4.71 -6.01 3.17
CA LEU A 121 -4.47 -7.27 2.47
C LEU A 121 -5.30 -8.37 3.10
N TYR A 122 -5.69 -9.33 2.27
CA TYR A 122 -6.19 -10.61 2.72
C TYR A 122 -5.14 -11.69 2.46
N LEU A 123 -4.76 -12.39 3.51
CA LEU A 123 -4.03 -13.66 3.44
C LEU A 123 -4.93 -14.73 4.04
N ALA A 124 -5.14 -15.80 3.31
CA ALA A 124 -5.89 -16.94 3.81
C ALA A 124 -5.27 -17.42 5.14
N PRO A 125 -6.05 -17.60 6.21
CA PRO A 125 -5.53 -18.21 7.42
C PRO A 125 -5.04 -19.62 7.08
N GLU A 126 -4.00 -20.06 7.78
CA GLU A 126 -3.57 -21.46 7.72
C GLU A 126 -4.77 -22.38 7.97
N ARG A 127 -4.85 -23.50 7.24
CA ARG A 127 -5.97 -24.44 7.32
C ARG A 127 -6.29 -24.77 8.80
N GLY A 128 -7.57 -24.57 9.18
CA GLY A 128 -8.05 -24.83 10.54
C GLY A 128 -7.91 -23.68 11.55
N ARG A 129 -7.31 -22.57 11.18
CA ARG A 129 -7.19 -21.40 12.05
C ARG A 129 -8.47 -20.57 12.03
N ARG A 130 -9.12 -20.46 13.20
CA ARG A 130 -10.34 -19.66 13.34
C ARG A 130 -10.04 -18.16 13.19
N PRO A 131 -10.99 -17.37 12.63
CA PRO A 131 -10.86 -15.92 12.60
C PRO A 131 -10.58 -15.35 13.99
N PRO A 132 -9.70 -14.35 14.11
CA PRO A 132 -9.37 -13.79 15.42
C PRO A 132 -10.58 -13.07 16.02
N LEU A 133 -10.92 -13.43 17.27
CA LEU A 133 -12.03 -12.80 18.00
C LEU A 133 -11.90 -11.26 18.08
N VAL A 134 -10.66 -10.75 17.96
CA VAL A 134 -10.38 -9.31 17.97
C VAL A 134 -11.08 -8.56 16.82
N LEU A 135 -11.38 -9.22 15.70
CA LEU A 135 -12.14 -8.61 14.60
C LEU A 135 -13.56 -8.20 15.03
N ARG A 136 -14.10 -8.80 16.08
CA ARG A 136 -15.40 -8.44 16.64
C ARG A 136 -15.42 -7.11 17.39
N LEU A 137 -14.24 -6.59 17.74
CA LEU A 137 -14.10 -5.32 18.47
C LEU A 137 -14.19 -4.10 17.54
N TYR A 138 -14.00 -4.29 16.22
CA TYR A 138 -14.15 -3.21 15.23
C TYR A 138 -15.64 -2.88 15.02
N ARG A 139 -15.99 -1.61 15.08
CA ARG A 139 -17.30 -1.13 14.62
C ARG A 139 -17.40 -1.17 13.11
N ARG A 140 -16.33 -0.74 12.42
CA ARG A 140 -16.19 -0.83 10.96
C ARG A 140 -14.80 -1.32 10.60
N ILE A 141 -14.74 -2.11 9.54
CA ILE A 141 -13.50 -2.47 8.86
C ILE A 141 -13.60 -1.95 7.44
N ILE A 142 -12.70 -1.06 7.09
CA ILE A 142 -12.55 -0.49 5.77
C ILE A 142 -11.71 -1.45 4.95
N ALA A 143 -12.26 -2.01 3.90
CA ALA A 143 -11.53 -2.82 2.93
C ALA A 143 -11.00 -1.91 1.82
N VAL A 144 -9.73 -2.07 1.46
CA VAL A 144 -9.09 -1.24 0.42
C VAL A 144 -9.49 -1.62 -1.00
N SER A 145 -10.24 -2.71 -1.16
CA SER A 145 -10.80 -3.18 -2.43
C SER A 145 -12.02 -4.05 -2.18
N GLU A 146 -12.82 -4.25 -3.20
CA GLU A 146 -13.99 -5.13 -3.15
C GLU A 146 -13.57 -6.60 -2.94
N GLU A 147 -12.42 -7.00 -3.48
CA GLU A 147 -11.86 -8.34 -3.24
C GLU A 147 -11.52 -8.55 -1.77
N VAL A 148 -10.85 -7.57 -1.12
CA VAL A 148 -10.54 -7.65 0.31
C VAL A 148 -11.84 -7.70 1.13
N ARG A 149 -12.86 -6.91 0.78
CA ARG A 149 -14.17 -6.93 1.43
C ARG A 149 -14.79 -8.33 1.36
N ARG A 150 -14.88 -8.90 0.13
CA ARG A 150 -15.46 -10.24 -0.10
C ARG A 150 -14.73 -11.31 0.71
N ARG A 151 -13.39 -11.28 0.73
CA ARG A 151 -12.57 -12.24 1.49
C ARG A 151 -12.78 -12.14 3.00
N TYR A 152 -12.86 -10.92 3.54
CA TYR A 152 -13.16 -10.72 4.96
C TYR A 152 -14.56 -11.22 5.33
N GLU A 153 -15.53 -11.05 4.46
CA GLU A 153 -16.89 -11.55 4.66
C GLU A 153 -16.97 -13.08 4.58
N SER A 154 -16.48 -13.67 3.50
CA SER A 154 -16.63 -15.09 3.21
C SER A 154 -15.70 -15.99 4.03
N GLU A 155 -14.45 -15.59 4.25
CA GLU A 155 -13.42 -16.45 4.85
C GLU A 155 -13.12 -16.12 6.32
N LEU A 156 -13.28 -14.84 6.72
CA LEU A 156 -13.13 -14.42 8.12
C LEU A 156 -14.48 -14.25 8.83
N HIS A 157 -15.60 -14.47 8.13
CA HIS A 157 -16.96 -14.36 8.66
C HIS A 157 -17.22 -13.03 9.37
N VAL A 158 -16.64 -11.95 8.87
CA VAL A 158 -16.94 -10.59 9.34
C VAL A 158 -18.29 -10.20 8.75
N PRO A 159 -19.29 -9.81 9.57
CA PRO A 159 -20.60 -9.43 9.06
C PRO A 159 -20.52 -8.30 8.04
N GLY A 160 -21.19 -8.44 6.88
CA GLY A 160 -21.14 -7.47 5.78
C GLY A 160 -21.51 -6.04 6.22
N GLY A 161 -22.45 -5.89 7.15
CA GLY A 161 -22.79 -4.57 7.72
C GLY A 161 -21.67 -3.87 8.50
N ARG A 162 -20.56 -4.55 8.79
CA ARG A 162 -19.36 -3.96 9.40
C ARG A 162 -18.26 -3.67 8.38
N LEU A 163 -18.42 -4.13 7.14
CA LEU A 163 -17.44 -3.96 6.07
C LEU A 163 -17.89 -2.81 5.16
N VAL A 164 -16.98 -1.91 4.89
CA VAL A 164 -17.15 -0.81 3.92
C VAL A 164 -15.94 -0.78 3.01
N VAL A 165 -16.12 -0.39 1.76
CA VAL A 165 -14.99 -0.22 0.83
C VAL A 165 -14.62 1.25 0.77
N ALA A 166 -13.36 1.55 1.11
CA ALA A 166 -12.70 2.81 0.76
C ALA A 166 -11.33 2.46 0.19
N ARG A 167 -11.18 2.67 -1.10
CA ARG A 167 -9.99 2.25 -1.85
C ARG A 167 -8.74 2.96 -1.37
N ASN A 168 -7.59 2.27 -1.39
CA ASN A 168 -6.31 2.93 -1.26
C ASN A 168 -6.20 4.03 -2.31
N ALA A 169 -5.58 5.12 -1.91
CA ALA A 169 -5.43 6.30 -2.73
C ALA A 169 -4.06 6.94 -2.49
N ILE A 170 -3.68 7.80 -3.39
CA ILE A 170 -2.43 8.56 -3.32
C ILE A 170 -2.70 10.05 -3.45
N ARG A 171 -1.76 10.84 -3.00
CA ARG A 171 -1.73 12.26 -3.33
C ARG A 171 -1.26 12.40 -4.77
N VAL A 172 -2.18 12.76 -5.65
CA VAL A 172 -1.86 12.90 -7.08
C VAL A 172 -1.13 14.22 -7.31
N PRO A 173 0.11 14.20 -7.85
CA PRO A 173 0.82 15.44 -8.16
C PRO A 173 0.13 16.15 -9.33
N GLY A 174 0.08 17.50 -9.29
CA GLY A 174 -0.57 18.32 -10.33
C GLY A 174 0.01 18.11 -11.73
N ALA A 175 1.28 17.71 -11.84
CA ALA A 175 1.91 17.28 -13.08
C ALA A 175 2.70 15.98 -12.86
N PRO A 176 2.88 15.15 -13.88
CA PRO A 176 3.79 14.00 -13.80
C PRO A 176 5.19 14.47 -13.42
N PRO A 177 5.93 13.67 -12.63
CA PRO A 177 7.32 13.99 -12.32
C PRO A 177 8.15 14.01 -13.60
N THR A 178 9.05 14.99 -13.72
CA THR A 178 9.96 15.10 -14.86
C THR A 178 11.08 14.08 -14.75
N ALA A 179 11.46 13.51 -15.91
CA ALA A 179 12.56 12.58 -15.97
C ALA A 179 13.88 13.29 -15.68
N ASP A 180 14.67 12.74 -14.78
CA ASP A 180 16.05 13.13 -14.54
C ASP A 180 16.96 12.31 -15.45
N SER A 181 17.60 12.98 -16.41
CA SER A 181 18.49 12.34 -17.38
C SER A 181 19.73 11.74 -16.72
N ALA A 182 20.26 12.35 -15.65
CA ALA A 182 21.39 11.82 -14.93
C ALA A 182 21.02 10.54 -14.17
N LEU A 183 19.84 10.51 -13.51
CA LEU A 183 19.32 9.31 -12.87
C LEU A 183 19.10 8.21 -13.92
N ARG A 184 18.45 8.52 -15.06
CA ARG A 184 18.26 7.54 -16.14
C ARG A 184 19.59 6.98 -16.65
N ALA A 185 20.60 7.82 -16.87
CA ALA A 185 21.92 7.39 -17.30
C ALA A 185 22.55 6.39 -16.32
N THR A 186 22.36 6.58 -15.02
CA THR A 186 22.85 5.61 -14.00
C THR A 186 22.10 4.28 -14.02
N LEU A 187 20.83 4.28 -14.42
CA LEU A 187 20.04 3.03 -14.53
C LEU A 187 20.45 2.21 -15.73
N VAL A 188 20.69 2.86 -16.87
CA VAL A 188 21.07 2.18 -18.11
C VAL A 188 22.56 1.81 -18.15
N ASP A 189 23.49 2.72 -17.84
CA ASP A 189 24.93 2.47 -17.67
C ASP A 189 25.49 1.37 -18.60
N GLY A 190 25.40 1.58 -19.92
CA GLY A 190 25.80 0.62 -20.95
C GLY A 190 24.84 -0.55 -21.20
N ARG A 191 23.68 -0.59 -20.53
CA ARG A 191 22.60 -1.57 -20.72
C ARG A 191 21.60 -1.05 -21.78
N PRO A 192 20.64 -1.90 -22.23
CA PRO A 192 19.54 -1.46 -23.10
C PRO A 192 18.80 -0.27 -22.50
N ASP A 193 18.47 0.72 -23.34
CA ASP A 193 17.88 1.99 -22.92
C ASP A 193 16.38 1.90 -22.54
N TYR A 194 15.68 0.83 -22.90
CA TYR A 194 14.29 0.64 -22.45
C TYR A 194 14.24 0.15 -21.00
N VAL A 195 13.77 1.00 -20.08
CA VAL A 195 13.79 0.77 -18.65
C VAL A 195 12.44 0.26 -18.14
N VAL A 196 12.43 -0.98 -17.66
CA VAL A 196 11.31 -1.62 -16.98
C VAL A 196 11.54 -1.55 -15.46
N ILE A 197 10.65 -0.91 -14.71
CA ILE A 197 10.82 -0.74 -13.25
C ILE A 197 9.75 -1.48 -12.44
N THR A 198 10.18 -2.03 -11.30
CA THR A 198 9.33 -2.63 -10.28
C THR A 198 9.71 -2.11 -8.90
N PRO A 199 9.09 -1.01 -8.41
CA PRO A 199 9.24 -0.56 -7.03
C PRO A 199 8.35 -1.40 -6.12
N ALA A 200 8.95 -2.39 -5.46
CA ALA A 200 8.25 -3.32 -4.57
C ALA A 200 9.23 -4.06 -3.64
N ARG A 201 8.74 -4.48 -2.47
CA ARG A 201 9.51 -5.33 -1.56
C ARG A 201 9.94 -6.64 -2.24
N LEU A 202 11.17 -7.07 -2.04
CA LEU A 202 11.68 -8.34 -2.58
C LEU A 202 11.17 -9.53 -1.76
N HIS A 203 9.88 -9.81 -1.90
CA HIS A 203 9.13 -10.85 -1.19
C HIS A 203 8.36 -11.72 -2.17
N ALA A 204 8.08 -12.97 -1.80
CA ALA A 204 7.40 -13.95 -2.65
C ALA A 204 6.06 -13.45 -3.22
N GLN A 205 5.31 -12.68 -2.43
CA GLN A 205 4.05 -12.03 -2.85
C GLN A 205 4.21 -11.25 -4.16
N LYS A 206 5.34 -10.54 -4.33
CA LYS A 206 5.56 -9.61 -5.44
C LYS A 206 5.99 -10.28 -6.76
N GLY A 207 6.24 -11.58 -6.74
CA GLY A 207 6.42 -12.38 -7.95
C GLY A 207 7.65 -12.05 -8.82
N HIS A 208 8.68 -11.40 -8.26
CA HIS A 208 9.88 -10.96 -8.99
C HIS A 208 10.55 -12.07 -9.78
N THR A 209 10.47 -13.34 -9.32
CA THR A 209 11.00 -14.50 -10.04
C THR A 209 10.38 -14.63 -11.43
N TYR A 210 9.07 -14.37 -11.57
CA TYR A 210 8.38 -14.43 -12.88
C TYR A 210 8.82 -13.29 -13.79
N LEU A 211 9.13 -12.11 -13.22
CA LEU A 211 9.68 -11.00 -14.00
C LEU A 211 11.11 -11.29 -14.48
N LEU A 212 11.94 -11.93 -13.66
CA LEU A 212 13.28 -12.39 -14.12
C LEU A 212 13.19 -13.41 -15.24
N GLN A 213 12.25 -14.34 -15.18
CA GLN A 213 11.98 -15.29 -16.26
C GLN A 213 11.45 -14.60 -17.53
N ALA A 214 10.63 -13.56 -17.38
CA ALA A 214 10.20 -12.71 -18.50
C ALA A 214 11.37 -11.92 -19.09
N ALA A 215 12.29 -11.41 -18.26
CA ALA A 215 13.48 -10.68 -18.68
C ALA A 215 14.38 -11.52 -19.61
N ALA A 216 14.44 -12.83 -19.42
CA ALA A 216 15.15 -13.73 -20.33
C ALA A 216 14.59 -13.73 -21.76
N GLN A 217 13.32 -13.36 -21.92
CA GLN A 217 12.63 -13.28 -23.20
C GLN A 217 12.55 -11.86 -23.78
N VAL A 218 13.07 -10.83 -23.08
CA VAL A 218 13.08 -9.44 -23.51
C VAL A 218 14.52 -8.90 -23.44
N PRO A 219 15.37 -9.21 -24.47
CA PRO A 219 16.79 -8.87 -24.42
C PRO A 219 17.07 -7.37 -24.44
N ASP A 220 16.18 -6.58 -25.07
CA ASP A 220 16.37 -5.16 -25.35
C ASP A 220 15.79 -4.25 -24.25
N ALA A 221 15.77 -4.74 -22.98
CA ALA A 221 15.28 -3.97 -21.83
C ALA A 221 16.19 -4.14 -20.61
N THR A 222 16.33 -3.07 -19.84
CA THR A 222 16.94 -3.04 -18.51
C THR A 222 15.84 -3.16 -17.44
N PHE A 223 16.01 -4.08 -16.51
CA PHE A 223 15.05 -4.35 -15.43
C PHE A 223 15.55 -3.79 -14.11
N VAL A 224 14.79 -2.85 -13.54
CA VAL A 224 15.14 -2.15 -12.31
C VAL A 224 14.23 -2.60 -11.18
N PHE A 225 14.83 -3.16 -10.13
CA PHE A 225 14.17 -3.62 -8.92
C PHE A 225 14.45 -2.60 -7.81
N ALA A 226 13.49 -1.73 -7.50
CA ALA A 226 13.62 -0.71 -6.47
C ALA A 226 12.90 -1.19 -5.20
N GLY A 227 13.63 -1.81 -4.32
CA GLY A 227 13.15 -2.36 -3.06
C GLY A 227 14.15 -3.33 -2.45
N ASP A 228 13.88 -3.73 -1.22
CA ASP A 228 14.67 -4.72 -0.50
C ASP A 228 13.75 -5.79 0.12
N GLY A 229 14.34 -6.87 0.63
CA GLY A 229 13.60 -7.93 1.28
C GLY A 229 14.35 -9.27 1.32
N PRO A 230 13.75 -10.28 1.97
CA PRO A 230 14.42 -11.56 2.24
C PRO A 230 14.81 -12.35 0.98
N LEU A 231 14.22 -12.03 -0.18
CA LEU A 231 14.52 -12.71 -1.43
C LEU A 231 15.64 -12.07 -2.24
N ARG A 232 16.27 -10.98 -1.80
CA ARG A 232 17.28 -10.26 -2.59
C ARG A 232 18.37 -11.18 -3.13
N MET A 233 19.06 -11.90 -2.24
CA MET A 233 20.16 -12.80 -2.64
C MET A 233 19.68 -13.90 -3.59
N ALA A 234 18.49 -14.46 -3.35
CA ALA A 234 17.92 -15.50 -4.20
C ALA A 234 17.55 -14.97 -5.61
N LEU A 235 17.01 -13.75 -5.70
CA LEU A 235 16.67 -13.12 -6.97
C LEU A 235 17.92 -12.74 -7.79
N GLU A 236 18.97 -12.23 -7.14
CA GLU A 236 20.26 -11.97 -7.79
C GLU A 236 20.92 -13.26 -8.30
N ALA A 237 20.83 -14.37 -7.54
CA ALA A 237 21.31 -15.68 -7.97
C ALA A 237 20.49 -16.21 -9.15
N GLU A 238 19.16 -16.04 -9.13
CA GLU A 238 18.27 -16.44 -10.22
C GLU A 238 18.53 -15.61 -11.48
N ALA A 239 18.79 -14.31 -11.37
CA ALA A 239 19.18 -13.46 -12.51
C ALA A 239 20.47 -13.95 -13.17
N ARG A 240 21.48 -14.40 -12.38
CA ARG A 240 22.71 -15.02 -12.90
C ARG A 240 22.41 -16.34 -13.60
N ARG A 241 21.61 -17.21 -12.98
CA ARG A 241 21.23 -18.52 -13.54
C ARG A 241 20.51 -18.39 -14.89
N LEU A 242 19.66 -17.36 -15.02
CA LEU A 242 18.93 -17.07 -16.25
C LEU A 242 19.76 -16.30 -17.30
N GLY A 243 20.99 -15.89 -16.99
CA GLY A 243 21.86 -15.13 -17.89
C GLY A 243 21.41 -13.67 -18.09
N VAL A 244 20.57 -13.12 -17.20
CA VAL A 244 20.02 -11.77 -17.31
C VAL A 244 20.63 -10.77 -16.35
N ALA A 245 21.54 -11.19 -15.48
CA ALA A 245 22.09 -10.37 -14.39
C ALA A 245 22.67 -9.02 -14.87
N VAL A 246 23.31 -8.98 -16.05
CA VAL A 246 23.90 -7.78 -16.63
C VAL A 246 22.84 -6.71 -16.97
N ARG A 247 21.58 -7.08 -17.11
CA ARG A 247 20.45 -6.21 -17.44
C ARG A 247 19.49 -5.99 -16.25
N CYS A 248 19.83 -6.52 -15.06
CA CYS A 248 19.04 -6.41 -13.85
C CYS A 248 19.75 -5.50 -12.83
N VAL A 249 19.10 -4.44 -12.41
CA VAL A 249 19.63 -3.45 -11.45
C VAL A 249 18.84 -3.57 -10.15
N PHE A 250 19.47 -3.98 -9.07
CA PHE A 250 18.87 -4.09 -7.74
C PHE A 250 19.28 -2.89 -6.88
N LEU A 251 18.40 -1.90 -6.76
CA LEU A 251 18.70 -0.61 -6.12
C LEU A 251 18.61 -0.63 -4.58
N GLY A 252 18.07 -1.70 -3.99
CA GLY A 252 17.73 -1.67 -2.57
C GLY A 252 16.52 -0.75 -2.29
N GLN A 253 16.30 -0.46 -1.03
CA GLN A 253 15.22 0.43 -0.61
C GLN A 253 15.49 1.87 -1.06
N ARG A 254 14.50 2.51 -1.71
CA ARG A 254 14.59 3.85 -2.27
C ARG A 254 13.48 4.75 -1.71
N SER A 255 13.80 6.04 -1.53
CA SER A 255 12.83 7.07 -1.13
C SER A 255 12.36 7.95 -2.29
N ASP A 256 13.08 7.91 -3.41
CA ASP A 256 12.87 8.72 -4.62
C ASP A 256 12.09 7.95 -5.70
N VAL A 257 11.14 7.10 -5.28
CA VAL A 257 10.29 6.31 -6.20
C VAL A 257 9.64 7.16 -7.29
N PRO A 258 9.12 8.38 -7.02
CA PRO A 258 8.58 9.23 -8.10
C PRO A 258 9.62 9.59 -9.17
N ALA A 259 10.86 9.88 -8.81
CA ALA A 259 11.95 10.17 -9.75
C ALA A 259 12.35 8.91 -10.55
N LEU A 260 12.40 7.76 -9.90
CA LEU A 260 12.67 6.48 -10.56
C LEU A 260 11.58 6.12 -11.57
N LEU A 261 10.30 6.33 -11.22
CA LEU A 261 9.18 6.15 -12.13
C LEU A 261 9.28 7.09 -13.34
N ALA A 262 9.66 8.37 -13.12
CA ALA A 262 9.85 9.32 -14.20
C ALA A 262 10.99 8.93 -15.15
N ALA A 263 12.04 8.29 -14.64
CA ALA A 263 13.19 7.83 -15.42
C ALA A 263 12.94 6.49 -16.16
N ALA A 264 11.83 5.79 -15.87
CA ALA A 264 11.48 4.52 -16.50
C ALA A 264 10.53 4.69 -17.69
N ASP A 265 10.50 3.70 -18.58
CA ASP A 265 9.59 3.64 -19.72
C ASP A 265 8.34 2.83 -19.41
N LEU A 266 8.45 1.83 -18.55
CA LEU A 266 7.38 0.90 -18.22
C LEU A 266 7.44 0.51 -16.75
N PHE A 267 6.30 0.54 -16.09
CA PHE A 267 6.13 -0.08 -14.76
C PHE A 267 5.56 -1.49 -14.90
N VAL A 268 6.15 -2.45 -14.15
CA VAL A 268 5.66 -3.83 -14.10
C VAL A 268 5.46 -4.27 -12.66
N LEU A 269 4.30 -4.86 -12.35
CA LEU A 269 4.03 -5.47 -11.04
C LEU A 269 3.51 -6.92 -11.23
N PRO A 270 4.39 -7.94 -11.11
CA PRO A 270 4.03 -9.35 -11.33
C PRO A 270 3.51 -10.06 -10.08
N SER A 271 2.80 -9.36 -9.21
CA SER A 271 2.37 -9.86 -7.90
C SER A 271 1.49 -11.11 -7.99
N LEU A 272 1.53 -11.94 -6.94
CA LEU A 272 0.71 -13.13 -6.81
C LEU A 272 -0.62 -12.87 -6.09
N PHE A 273 -0.65 -11.86 -5.24
CA PHE A 273 -1.84 -11.35 -4.55
C PHE A 273 -1.60 -9.93 -4.03
N GLU A 274 -2.64 -9.10 -4.08
CA GLU A 274 -2.65 -7.72 -3.62
C GLU A 274 -4.00 -7.36 -2.97
N GLY A 275 -4.00 -6.33 -2.13
CA GLY A 275 -5.24 -5.70 -1.70
C GLY A 275 -5.71 -4.65 -2.71
N LEU A 276 -4.97 -3.56 -2.79
CA LEU A 276 -5.00 -2.56 -3.86
C LEU A 276 -3.61 -1.90 -3.86
N PRO A 277 -2.76 -2.22 -4.85
CA PRO A 277 -1.34 -1.88 -4.79
C PRO A 277 -1.09 -0.38 -5.00
N VAL A 278 -0.56 0.30 -3.99
CA VAL A 278 -0.21 1.73 -4.03
C VAL A 278 0.79 2.03 -5.14
N SER A 279 1.78 1.15 -5.35
CA SER A 279 2.80 1.35 -6.41
C SER A 279 2.23 1.36 -7.84
N VAL A 280 1.12 0.67 -8.09
CA VAL A 280 0.38 0.78 -9.36
C VAL A 280 -0.22 2.17 -9.49
N LEU A 281 -0.86 2.69 -8.45
CA LEU A 281 -1.44 4.04 -8.45
C LEU A 281 -0.36 5.11 -8.65
N GLU A 282 0.80 4.94 -8.01
CA GLU A 282 1.95 5.85 -8.18
C GLU A 282 2.47 5.85 -9.62
N ALA A 283 2.60 4.67 -10.26
CA ALA A 283 3.02 4.55 -11.63
C ALA A 283 2.02 5.20 -12.60
N MET A 284 0.72 4.97 -12.38
CA MET A 284 -0.36 5.60 -13.14
C MET A 284 -0.33 7.12 -12.99
N ALA A 285 -0.16 7.64 -11.77
CA ALA A 285 -0.04 9.08 -11.49
C ALA A 285 1.22 9.69 -12.10
N ALA A 286 2.31 8.94 -12.16
CA ALA A 286 3.55 9.35 -12.83
C ALA A 286 3.43 9.31 -14.37
N GLY A 287 2.28 8.91 -14.91
CA GLY A 287 2.06 8.79 -16.36
C GLY A 287 2.91 7.67 -16.98
N ARG A 288 3.19 6.61 -16.23
CA ARG A 288 3.89 5.44 -16.78
C ARG A 288 2.91 4.40 -17.28
N PRO A 289 3.17 3.78 -18.45
CA PRO A 289 2.44 2.60 -18.86
C PRO A 289 2.57 1.50 -17.79
N VAL A 290 1.51 0.71 -17.58
CA VAL A 290 1.46 -0.31 -16.54
C VAL A 290 1.23 -1.68 -17.15
N VAL A 291 2.06 -2.65 -16.79
CA VAL A 291 1.79 -4.09 -16.93
C VAL A 291 1.69 -4.68 -15.53
N ALA A 292 0.60 -5.36 -15.22
CA ALA A 292 0.43 -5.98 -13.93
C ALA A 292 -0.30 -7.32 -14.05
N THR A 293 -0.27 -8.12 -12.99
CA THR A 293 -1.03 -9.37 -12.94
C THR A 293 -2.51 -9.11 -12.63
N ALA A 294 -3.41 -9.82 -13.32
CA ALA A 294 -4.85 -9.82 -13.09
C ALA A 294 -5.15 -10.57 -11.79
N ILE A 295 -5.10 -9.86 -10.70
CA ILE A 295 -5.38 -10.35 -9.34
C ILE A 295 -6.20 -9.33 -8.60
N GLY A 296 -7.00 -9.79 -7.62
CA GLY A 296 -7.91 -8.92 -6.87
C GLY A 296 -7.22 -7.66 -6.35
N GLY A 297 -7.89 -6.53 -6.47
CA GLY A 297 -7.37 -5.20 -6.16
C GLY A 297 -6.56 -4.55 -7.29
N THR A 298 -5.74 -5.30 -8.03
CA THR A 298 -5.04 -4.77 -9.21
C THR A 298 -6.01 -4.53 -10.36
N ASP A 299 -6.94 -5.43 -10.62
CA ASP A 299 -8.01 -5.31 -11.62
C ASP A 299 -9.04 -4.22 -11.26
N GLU A 300 -9.13 -3.83 -9.99
CA GLU A 300 -9.88 -2.64 -9.59
C GLU A 300 -9.14 -1.32 -9.92
N ALA A 301 -7.82 -1.33 -9.95
CA ALA A 301 -7.00 -0.17 -10.29
C ALA A 301 -6.80 -0.04 -11.81
N VAL A 302 -6.51 -1.15 -12.49
CA VAL A 302 -6.16 -1.19 -13.92
C VAL A 302 -7.26 -1.90 -14.70
N THR A 303 -7.82 -1.21 -15.72
CA THR A 303 -8.67 -1.85 -16.73
C THR A 303 -7.79 -2.24 -17.90
N SER A 304 -7.73 -3.56 -18.19
CA SER A 304 -6.88 -4.06 -19.27
C SER A 304 -7.28 -3.47 -20.62
N GLU A 305 -6.30 -3.13 -21.46
CA GLU A 305 -6.41 -2.49 -22.77
C GLU A 305 -6.90 -1.01 -22.74
N GLU A 306 -7.30 -0.50 -21.56
CA GLU A 306 -7.75 0.89 -21.40
C GLU A 306 -6.76 1.72 -20.58
N THR A 307 -6.35 1.23 -19.39
CA THR A 307 -5.45 1.97 -18.49
C THR A 307 -4.16 1.21 -18.17
N GLY A 308 -3.91 0.07 -18.83
CA GLY A 308 -2.74 -0.77 -18.70
C GLY A 308 -2.96 -2.12 -19.34
N LEU A 309 -2.02 -3.03 -19.16
CA LEU A 309 -2.16 -4.43 -19.58
C LEU A 309 -2.17 -5.33 -18.34
N LEU A 310 -3.16 -6.22 -18.28
CA LEU A 310 -3.25 -7.23 -17.26
C LEU A 310 -2.92 -8.61 -17.85
N VAL A 311 -2.08 -9.35 -17.14
CA VAL A 311 -1.68 -10.71 -17.53
C VAL A 311 -1.99 -11.70 -16.39
N ALA A 312 -2.06 -12.99 -16.72
CA ALA A 312 -2.25 -14.02 -15.69
C ALA A 312 -1.06 -14.03 -14.69
N PRO A 313 -1.31 -14.26 -13.40
CA PRO A 313 -0.23 -14.45 -12.44
C PRO A 313 0.55 -15.73 -12.73
N ARG A 314 1.86 -15.75 -12.41
CA ARG A 314 2.78 -16.86 -12.67
C ARG A 314 2.97 -17.20 -14.15
N ASP A 315 2.77 -16.23 -15.04
CA ASP A 315 2.95 -16.39 -16.49
C ASP A 315 4.07 -15.47 -17.01
N PRO A 316 5.34 -15.90 -17.01
CA PRO A 316 6.45 -15.12 -17.53
C PRO A 316 6.34 -14.82 -19.03
N ALA A 317 5.72 -15.72 -19.81
CA ALA A 317 5.57 -15.53 -21.26
C ALA A 317 4.57 -14.41 -21.56
N ALA A 318 3.44 -14.37 -20.84
CA ALA A 318 2.48 -13.29 -20.95
C ALA A 318 3.07 -11.95 -20.49
N LEU A 319 3.85 -11.91 -19.40
CA LEU A 319 4.60 -10.72 -18.98
C LEU A 319 5.55 -10.24 -20.06
N ALA A 320 6.38 -11.12 -20.63
CA ALA A 320 7.31 -10.77 -21.71
C ALA A 320 6.60 -10.27 -22.95
N SER A 321 5.48 -10.89 -23.33
CA SER A 321 4.66 -10.46 -24.47
C SER A 321 4.09 -9.05 -24.26
N ALA A 322 3.53 -8.78 -23.07
CA ALA A 322 2.98 -7.47 -22.74
C ALA A 322 4.08 -6.36 -22.74
N ILE A 323 5.26 -6.66 -22.17
CA ILE A 323 6.41 -5.74 -22.18
C ILE A 323 6.83 -5.44 -23.61
N ARG A 324 7.06 -6.44 -24.45
CA ARG A 324 7.44 -6.25 -25.86
C ARG A 324 6.39 -5.48 -26.67
N ARG A 325 5.11 -5.73 -26.41
CA ARG A 325 4.01 -5.02 -27.07
C ARG A 325 4.07 -3.52 -26.80
N LEU A 326 4.27 -3.11 -25.54
CA LEU A 326 4.38 -1.68 -25.19
C LEU A 326 5.71 -1.07 -25.64
N GLN A 327 6.79 -1.84 -25.67
CA GLN A 327 8.07 -1.41 -26.23
C GLN A 327 7.98 -1.17 -27.74
N ALA A 328 7.29 -2.04 -28.47
CA ALA A 328 7.14 -1.94 -29.93
C ALA A 328 6.10 -0.91 -30.38
N ASP A 329 5.14 -0.53 -29.51
CA ASP A 329 4.09 0.44 -29.80
C ASP A 329 4.07 1.59 -28.79
N PRO A 330 4.93 2.62 -28.95
CA PRO A 330 4.94 3.78 -28.08
C PRO A 330 3.64 4.62 -28.13
N ALA A 331 2.83 4.51 -29.18
CA ALA A 331 1.55 5.21 -29.26
C ALA A 331 0.53 4.55 -28.32
N LEU A 332 0.44 3.23 -28.33
CA LEU A 332 -0.35 2.46 -27.37
C LEU A 332 0.10 2.74 -25.95
N ALA A 333 1.42 2.68 -25.67
CA ALA A 333 1.97 2.94 -24.35
C ALA A 333 1.55 4.32 -23.80
N ARG A 334 1.69 5.38 -24.61
CA ARG A 334 1.27 6.75 -24.24
C ARG A 334 -0.23 6.84 -24.03
N ARG A 335 -1.05 6.22 -24.87
CA ARG A 335 -2.51 6.22 -24.73
C ARG A 335 -2.96 5.58 -23.42
N LEU A 336 -2.42 4.39 -23.10
CA LEU A 336 -2.74 3.69 -21.86
C LEU A 336 -2.28 4.49 -20.63
N ALA A 337 -1.10 5.06 -20.67
CA ALA A 337 -0.55 5.88 -19.58
C ALA A 337 -1.38 7.14 -19.31
N ALA A 338 -1.81 7.84 -20.35
CA ALA A 338 -2.67 9.03 -20.21
C ALA A 338 -4.05 8.67 -19.61
N ALA A 339 -4.66 7.58 -20.09
CA ALA A 339 -5.93 7.09 -19.55
C ALA A 339 -5.79 6.64 -18.10
N ALA A 340 -4.67 5.96 -17.76
CA ALA A 340 -4.36 5.53 -16.40
C ALA A 340 -4.25 6.72 -15.44
N ARG A 341 -3.51 7.77 -15.83
CA ARG A 341 -3.37 8.97 -15.03
C ARG A 341 -4.73 9.64 -14.78
N GLY A 342 -5.53 9.84 -15.81
CA GLY A 342 -6.87 10.41 -15.67
C GLY A 342 -7.79 9.59 -14.76
N ARG A 343 -7.64 8.26 -14.73
CA ARG A 343 -8.35 7.38 -13.79
C ARG A 343 -7.89 7.60 -12.35
N VAL A 344 -6.60 7.67 -12.08
CA VAL A 344 -6.10 7.91 -10.71
C VAL A 344 -6.55 9.25 -10.18
N GLU A 345 -6.52 10.30 -11.00
CA GLU A 345 -6.98 11.63 -10.63
C GLU A 345 -8.46 11.66 -10.23
N ARG A 346 -9.31 10.90 -10.91
CA ARG A 346 -10.74 10.83 -10.60
C ARG A 346 -11.07 9.91 -9.43
N ASP A 347 -10.48 8.68 -9.42
CA ASP A 347 -11.01 7.56 -8.66
C ASP A 347 -10.16 7.18 -7.45
N PHE A 348 -8.89 7.66 -7.38
CA PHE A 348 -7.91 7.24 -6.38
C PHE A 348 -7.17 8.42 -5.72
N SER A 349 -7.82 9.59 -5.60
CA SER A 349 -7.24 10.72 -4.88
C SER A 349 -7.37 10.54 -3.36
N SER A 350 -6.30 10.83 -2.63
CA SER A 350 -6.27 10.69 -1.17
C SER A 350 -7.28 11.61 -0.48
N GLU A 351 -7.57 12.77 -1.06
CA GLU A 351 -8.57 13.71 -0.53
C GLU A 351 -9.99 13.14 -0.64
N ALA A 352 -10.32 12.43 -1.73
CA ALA A 352 -11.63 11.79 -1.90
C ALA A 352 -11.79 10.62 -0.90
N THR A 353 -10.77 9.78 -0.78
CA THR A 353 -10.76 8.68 0.20
C THR A 353 -10.81 9.20 1.63
N ALA A 354 -10.07 10.26 1.97
CA ALA A 354 -10.14 10.86 3.31
C ALA A 354 -11.54 11.39 3.64
N ARG A 355 -12.23 12.06 2.69
CA ARG A 355 -13.62 12.48 2.88
C ARG A 355 -14.54 11.29 3.19
N GLN A 356 -14.40 10.19 2.45
CA GLN A 356 -15.18 8.97 2.70
C GLN A 356 -14.88 8.38 4.08
N VAL A 357 -13.62 8.32 4.49
CA VAL A 357 -13.21 7.81 5.80
C VAL A 357 -13.70 8.71 6.93
N MET A 358 -13.69 10.04 6.76
CA MET A 358 -14.27 10.97 7.75
C MET A 358 -15.78 10.76 7.94
N VAL A 359 -16.51 10.48 6.86
CA VAL A 359 -17.95 10.10 6.96
C VAL A 359 -18.11 8.81 7.78
N ILE A 360 -17.24 7.82 7.56
CA ILE A 360 -17.26 6.57 8.36
C ILE A 360 -16.98 6.89 9.85
N TYR A 361 -16.02 7.77 10.16
CA TYR A 361 -15.76 8.17 11.54
C TYR A 361 -16.97 8.83 12.18
N ASP A 362 -17.63 9.76 11.47
CA ASP A 362 -18.85 10.41 11.98
C ASP A 362 -19.96 9.36 12.25
N GLN A 363 -20.20 8.44 11.32
CA GLN A 363 -21.18 7.38 11.47
C GLN A 363 -20.94 6.51 12.70
N VAL A 364 -19.69 6.03 12.88
CA VAL A 364 -19.38 5.14 14.02
C VAL A 364 -19.44 5.87 15.36
N LEU A 365 -19.21 7.19 15.38
CA LEU A 365 -19.38 8.01 16.59
C LEU A 365 -20.85 8.21 16.95
N VAL A 366 -21.71 8.44 15.95
CA VAL A 366 -23.17 8.51 16.16
C VAL A 366 -23.68 7.18 16.71
N GLU A 367 -23.28 6.06 16.14
CA GLU A 367 -23.61 4.71 16.64
C GLU A 367 -23.07 4.44 18.06
N ALA A 368 -22.02 5.16 18.47
CA ALA A 368 -21.48 5.10 19.82
C ALA A 368 -22.22 6.01 20.83
N GLY A 369 -23.28 6.73 20.39
CA GLY A 369 -24.03 7.66 21.21
C GLY A 369 -23.35 9.04 21.38
N LEU A 370 -22.32 9.33 20.59
CA LEU A 370 -21.67 10.63 20.55
C LEU A 370 -22.27 11.43 19.38
N ALA A 371 -23.32 12.18 19.69
CA ALA A 371 -23.97 13.08 18.72
C ALA A 371 -22.97 14.03 18.04
N HIS A 372 -23.27 14.47 16.83
CA HIS A 372 -22.59 15.59 16.19
C HIS A 372 -22.61 16.77 17.16
N GLY A 373 -21.44 17.21 17.64
CA GLY A 373 -21.36 18.51 18.27
C GLY A 373 -21.84 19.53 17.26
N ALA A 374 -22.94 20.19 17.59
CA ALA A 374 -23.51 21.29 16.83
C ALA A 374 -22.51 22.43 16.65
#